data_50d6d9b9c68b0e8c15d52d588f4e3893
#
_entry.id   50d6d9b9c68b0e8c15d52d588f4e3893
#
_cell.length_a   1.000
_cell.length_b   1.000
_cell.length_c   1.000
_cell.angle_alpha   90.00
_cell.angle_beta   90.00
_cell.angle_gamma   90.00
#
_symmetry.space_group_name_H-M   'P 1'
#
loop_
_entity.id
_entity.type
_entity.pdbx_description
1 polymer ?
#
loop_
_entity_poly.entity_id
_entity_poly.type
_entity_poly.pdbx_seq_one_letter_code
_entity_poly.pdbx_strand_id
1 'polypeptide(L)'
;MPINVPQSVFDKYFDVIDSTFTIFGITCQLVYVEKVEEISSSFDNFPTNNSISAHRRGPGAPAFNRAGSVFREVEKIEDITLKVYWDNRSWVKVGHNITVPDNSIQTIGYMTDLPKILRAKELIVHKNIKDYGELRFQRTGEHFPVGLQQERYFACFWERV
;
A
#
# COMPACT_ATOMS: atom_id res chain seq x y z
N MET A 1 11.52 37.91 14.19
CA MET A 1 11.78 38.12 12.75
C MET A 1 11.77 36.73 12.09
N PRO A 2 10.98 36.50 11.06
CA PRO A 2 11.07 35.24 10.34
C PRO A 2 12.43 35.16 9.65
N ILE A 3 13.17 34.10 9.90
CA ILE A 3 14.44 33.85 9.21
C ILE A 3 14.09 33.48 7.77
N ASN A 4 14.42 34.35 6.84
CA ASN A 4 14.23 34.11 5.42
C ASN A 4 15.42 33.27 4.92
N VAL A 5 15.24 31.95 4.88
CA VAL A 5 16.27 31.03 4.36
C VAL A 5 16.24 31.08 2.84
N PRO A 6 17.37 31.35 2.18
CA PRO A 6 17.44 31.36 0.70
C PRO A 6 17.02 30.02 0.10
N GLN A 7 16.28 30.04 -1.02
CA GLN A 7 15.83 28.84 -1.72
C GLN A 7 17.00 27.89 -2.08
N SER A 8 18.15 28.45 -2.43
CA SER A 8 19.35 27.66 -2.75
C SER A 8 19.85 26.77 -1.60
N VAL A 9 19.54 27.12 -0.35
CA VAL A 9 19.87 26.27 0.80
C VAL A 9 18.94 25.08 0.87
N PHE A 10 17.66 25.27 0.58
CA PHE A 10 16.68 24.18 0.51
C PHE A 10 17.02 23.23 -0.65
N ASP A 11 17.37 23.77 -1.82
CA ASP A 11 17.73 22.96 -2.99
C ASP A 11 18.91 22.03 -2.67
N LYS A 12 19.98 22.57 -2.07
CA LYS A 12 21.13 21.77 -1.63
C LYS A 12 20.76 20.72 -0.57
N TYR A 13 19.88 21.07 0.37
CA TYR A 13 19.41 20.14 1.37
C TYR A 13 18.64 18.96 0.73
N PHE A 14 17.77 19.25 -0.23
CA PHE A 14 17.01 18.23 -0.92
C PHE A 14 17.91 17.36 -1.82
N ASP A 15 18.89 17.95 -2.50
CA ASP A 15 19.87 17.21 -3.30
C ASP A 15 20.64 16.19 -2.43
N VAL A 16 21.03 16.58 -1.22
CA VAL A 16 21.68 15.66 -0.27
C VAL A 16 20.74 14.53 0.15
N ILE A 17 19.48 14.83 0.47
CA ILE A 17 18.53 13.80 0.84
C ILE A 17 18.23 12.87 -0.33
N ASP A 18 18.02 13.40 -1.53
CA ASP A 18 17.75 12.61 -2.73
C ASP A 18 18.93 11.69 -3.07
N SER A 19 20.16 12.18 -2.92
CA SER A 19 21.35 11.33 -3.08
C SER A 19 21.38 10.17 -2.08
N THR A 20 20.87 10.39 -0.87
CA THR A 20 20.77 9.31 0.11
C THR A 20 19.69 8.26 -0.23
N PHE A 21 18.64 8.62 -1.00
CA PHE A 21 17.71 7.63 -1.54
C PHE A 21 18.37 6.75 -2.62
N THR A 22 19.24 7.33 -3.43
CA THR A 22 20.00 6.57 -4.43
C THR A 22 20.95 5.57 -3.78
N ILE A 23 21.56 5.93 -2.64
CA ILE A 23 22.57 5.09 -1.96
C ILE A 23 21.94 4.07 -1.03
N PHE A 24 20.92 4.48 -0.25
CA PHE A 24 20.35 3.70 0.84
C PHE A 24 18.89 3.28 0.58
N GLY A 25 18.31 3.64 -0.56
CA GLY A 25 16.98 3.20 -0.93
C GLY A 25 16.94 1.71 -1.20
N ILE A 26 15.93 1.04 -0.65
CA ILE A 26 15.69 -0.38 -0.85
C ILE A 26 14.41 -0.51 -1.69
N THR A 27 14.43 -1.36 -2.70
CA THR A 27 13.22 -1.72 -3.43
C THR A 27 12.38 -2.63 -2.55
N CYS A 28 11.19 -2.16 -2.22
CA CYS A 28 10.18 -2.88 -1.46
C CYS A 28 8.98 -3.14 -2.34
N GLN A 29 8.08 -4.04 -1.92
CA GLN A 29 6.86 -4.34 -2.64
C GLN A 29 5.65 -3.96 -1.78
N LEU A 30 4.73 -3.21 -2.37
CA LEU A 30 3.44 -2.88 -1.77
C LEU A 30 2.40 -3.88 -2.23
N VAL A 31 1.66 -4.45 -1.30
CA VAL A 31 0.58 -5.38 -1.58
C VAL A 31 -0.76 -4.67 -1.41
N TYR A 32 -1.55 -4.67 -2.47
CA TYR A 32 -2.92 -4.16 -2.49
C TYR A 32 -3.90 -5.31 -2.60
N VAL A 33 -5.09 -5.09 -2.08
CA VAL A 33 -6.24 -5.98 -2.33
C VAL A 33 -7.25 -5.20 -3.16
N GLU A 34 -7.42 -5.61 -4.41
CA GLU A 34 -8.45 -5.07 -5.29
C GLU A 34 -9.62 -6.05 -5.39
N LYS A 35 -10.84 -5.53 -5.26
CA LYS A 35 -12.05 -6.31 -5.51
C LYS A 35 -12.36 -6.24 -7.00
N VAL A 36 -12.18 -7.35 -7.70
CA VAL A 36 -12.52 -7.49 -9.11
C VAL A 36 -13.88 -8.14 -9.20
N GLU A 37 -14.81 -7.51 -9.92
CA GLU A 37 -16.11 -8.07 -10.21
C GLU A 37 -15.96 -9.15 -11.28
N GLU A 38 -16.12 -10.41 -10.91
CA GLU A 38 -16.28 -11.49 -11.86
C GLU A 38 -17.74 -11.53 -12.32
N ILE A 39 -17.98 -11.08 -13.53
CA ILE A 39 -19.25 -11.34 -14.20
C ILE A 39 -19.22 -12.83 -14.53
N SER A 40 -19.84 -13.63 -13.67
CA SER A 40 -20.00 -15.06 -13.98
C SER A 40 -20.94 -15.16 -15.19
N SER A 41 -20.36 -15.28 -16.37
CA SER A 41 -21.07 -15.65 -17.59
C SER A 41 -21.42 -17.14 -17.53
N SER A 42 -22.11 -17.55 -16.45
CA SER A 42 -22.59 -18.91 -16.30
C SER A 42 -23.79 -19.22 -17.22
N PHE A 43 -23.83 -18.57 -18.38
CA PHE A 43 -24.82 -18.92 -19.40
C PHE A 43 -24.42 -20.14 -20.25
N ASP A 44 -23.16 -20.60 -20.18
CA ASP A 44 -22.66 -21.63 -21.10
C ASP A 44 -22.95 -23.07 -20.68
N ASN A 45 -23.57 -23.31 -19.51
CA ASN A 45 -23.84 -24.66 -19.04
C ASN A 45 -25.31 -24.99 -18.74
N PHE A 46 -26.26 -24.23 -19.25
CA PHE A 46 -27.62 -24.75 -19.29
C PHE A 46 -27.77 -25.65 -20.51
N PRO A 47 -28.03 -26.95 -20.31
CA PRO A 47 -28.41 -27.80 -21.45
C PRO A 47 -29.63 -27.15 -22.10
N THR A 48 -29.51 -26.82 -23.36
CA THR A 48 -30.62 -26.32 -24.20
C THR A 48 -31.63 -27.41 -24.41
N ASN A 49 -32.27 -27.87 -23.34
CA ASN A 49 -33.47 -28.67 -23.45
C ASN A 49 -34.60 -27.68 -23.71
N ASN A 50 -34.92 -27.54 -25.01
CA ASN A 50 -36.01 -26.79 -25.56
C ASN A 50 -37.42 -27.20 -25.08
N SER A 51 -37.54 -27.90 -23.97
CA SER A 51 -38.79 -28.46 -23.46
C SER A 51 -39.29 -27.83 -22.15
N ILE A 52 -38.63 -26.85 -21.59
CA ILE A 52 -39.19 -26.10 -20.48
C ILE A 52 -40.13 -25.04 -21.08
N SER A 53 -41.36 -25.47 -21.30
CA SER A 53 -42.47 -24.66 -21.75
C SER A 53 -42.57 -23.37 -20.94
N ALA A 54 -42.56 -22.24 -21.64
CA ALA A 54 -42.73 -20.88 -21.12
C ALA A 54 -44.05 -20.66 -20.36
N HIS A 55 -44.85 -21.67 -20.14
CA HIS A 55 -46.23 -21.59 -19.63
C HIS A 55 -46.37 -21.74 -18.11
N ARG A 56 -45.31 -21.86 -17.35
CA ARG A 56 -45.40 -21.98 -15.87
C ARG A 56 -44.95 -20.75 -15.08
N ARG A 57 -44.88 -19.59 -15.69
CA ARG A 57 -44.67 -18.37 -14.90
C ARG A 57 -46.04 -17.81 -14.49
N GLY A 58 -46.50 -18.23 -13.32
CA GLY A 58 -47.63 -17.54 -12.67
C GLY A 58 -47.26 -16.07 -12.37
N PRO A 59 -48.23 -15.14 -12.30
CA PRO A 59 -47.99 -13.77 -11.89
C PRO A 59 -47.41 -13.76 -10.48
N GLY A 60 -46.19 -13.31 -10.31
CA GLY A 60 -45.48 -13.25 -9.01
C GLY A 60 -44.26 -14.14 -8.91
N ALA A 61 -43.85 -14.90 -9.94
CA ALA A 61 -42.60 -15.61 -9.91
C ALA A 61 -41.44 -14.58 -9.84
N PRO A 62 -40.53 -14.70 -8.86
CA PRO A 62 -39.39 -13.81 -8.76
C PRO A 62 -38.57 -13.93 -10.04
N ALA A 63 -38.18 -12.79 -10.61
CA ALA A 63 -37.28 -12.77 -11.75
C ALA A 63 -35.95 -13.40 -11.34
N PHE A 64 -35.77 -14.67 -11.71
CA PHE A 64 -34.48 -15.33 -11.65
C PHE A 64 -33.60 -14.72 -12.74
N ASN A 65 -32.95 -13.66 -12.51
CA ASN A 65 -31.88 -13.11 -13.31
C ASN A 65 -31.31 -11.88 -12.63
N ARG A 66 -30.76 -12.06 -11.43
CA ARG A 66 -29.64 -11.26 -11.03
C ARG A 66 -28.46 -12.19 -11.08
N ALA A 67 -27.69 -12.11 -12.16
CA ALA A 67 -26.32 -12.57 -12.17
C ALA A 67 -25.70 -11.90 -10.92
N GLY A 68 -25.48 -12.67 -9.89
CA GLY A 68 -24.83 -12.16 -8.71
C GLY A 68 -23.39 -11.86 -9.12
N SER A 69 -23.00 -10.59 -9.12
CA SER A 69 -21.60 -10.24 -9.27
C SER A 69 -20.86 -10.86 -8.11
N VAL A 70 -20.01 -11.83 -8.40
CA VAL A 70 -19.11 -12.42 -7.43
C VAL A 70 -17.87 -11.54 -7.41
N PHE A 71 -17.62 -10.86 -6.28
CA PHE A 71 -16.40 -10.10 -6.10
C PHE A 71 -15.29 -11.05 -5.64
N ARG A 72 -14.22 -11.10 -6.42
CA ARG A 72 -13.00 -11.78 -6.04
C ARG A 72 -11.96 -10.77 -5.59
N GLU A 73 -11.32 -11.04 -4.46
CA GLU A 73 -10.17 -10.26 -4.01
C GLU A 73 -8.93 -10.76 -4.75
N VAL A 74 -8.27 -9.84 -5.45
CA VAL A 74 -7.02 -10.12 -6.18
C VAL A 74 -5.91 -9.31 -5.53
N GLU A 75 -4.84 -9.97 -5.16
CA GLU A 75 -3.63 -9.30 -4.70
C GLU A 75 -2.86 -8.73 -5.90
N LYS A 76 -2.49 -7.46 -5.79
CA LYS A 76 -1.65 -6.76 -6.75
C LYS A 76 -0.41 -6.25 -6.04
N ILE A 77 0.72 -6.46 -6.67
CA ILE A 77 2.02 -6.08 -6.12
C ILE A 77 2.59 -4.95 -6.97
N GLU A 78 3.09 -3.91 -6.31
CA GLU A 78 3.76 -2.76 -6.95
C GLU A 78 5.09 -2.49 -6.26
N ASP A 79 6.15 -2.32 -7.04
CA ASP A 79 7.47 -2.00 -6.52
C ASP A 79 7.56 -0.52 -6.12
N ILE A 80 8.24 -0.25 -5.02
CA ILE A 80 8.49 1.10 -4.50
C ILE A 80 9.89 1.17 -3.89
N THR A 81 10.54 2.32 -4.03
CA THR A 81 11.85 2.56 -3.38
C THR A 81 11.66 3.36 -2.11
N LEU A 82 12.04 2.78 -0.98
CA LEU A 82 11.95 3.39 0.34
C LEU A 82 13.27 3.28 1.08
N LYS A 83 13.55 4.22 1.98
CA LYS A 83 14.57 4.03 3.00
C LYS A 83 13.97 3.27 4.16
N VAL A 84 14.56 2.14 4.51
CA VAL A 84 14.09 1.29 5.61
C VAL A 84 15.07 1.36 6.78
N TYR A 85 14.56 1.78 7.92
CA TYR A 85 15.31 1.87 9.17
C TYR A 85 14.84 0.76 10.10
N TRP A 86 15.75 -0.17 10.37
CA TRP A 86 15.50 -1.35 11.20
C TRP A 86 15.72 -1.08 12.69
N ASP A 87 16.57 -0.10 13.01
CA ASP A 87 16.90 0.26 14.39
C ASP A 87 16.18 1.56 14.79
N ASN A 88 15.50 1.51 15.91
CA ASN A 88 14.79 2.65 16.50
C ASN A 88 15.72 3.84 16.83
N ARG A 89 17.01 3.63 16.93
CA ARG A 89 18.00 4.70 17.15
C ARG A 89 18.12 5.65 15.98
N SER A 90 17.93 5.12 14.77
CA SER A 90 18.02 5.86 13.51
C SER A 90 16.67 6.49 13.09
N TRP A 91 15.59 6.23 13.86
CA TRP A 91 14.29 6.73 13.52
C TRP A 91 14.15 8.22 13.71
N VAL A 92 13.40 8.84 12.82
CA VAL A 92 12.96 10.23 13.01
C VAL A 92 11.96 10.25 14.16
N LYS A 93 12.35 10.89 15.26
CA LYS A 93 11.49 10.96 16.44
C LYS A 93 10.39 12.00 16.22
N VAL A 94 9.16 11.52 16.29
CA VAL A 94 7.97 12.36 16.20
C VAL A 94 7.31 12.44 17.57
N GLY A 95 7.63 13.49 18.30
CA GLY A 95 7.01 13.73 19.60
C GLY A 95 7.33 12.67 20.67
N HIS A 96 7.01 13.00 21.93
CA HIS A 96 7.40 12.16 23.07
C HIS A 96 6.45 10.99 23.40
N ASN A 97 5.33 10.84 22.67
CA ASN A 97 4.24 9.94 23.07
C ASN A 97 3.94 8.79 22.12
N ILE A 98 4.83 8.50 21.16
CA ILE A 98 4.60 7.37 20.24
C ILE A 98 5.31 6.13 20.82
N THR A 99 4.51 5.19 21.30
CA THR A 99 4.99 3.85 21.62
C THR A 99 5.07 3.05 20.32
N VAL A 100 6.28 2.70 19.92
CA VAL A 100 6.51 1.89 18.71
C VAL A 100 6.79 0.46 19.14
N PRO A 101 6.12 -0.54 18.55
CA PRO A 101 6.36 -1.96 18.86
C PRO A 101 7.79 -2.38 18.53
N ASP A 102 8.33 -3.32 19.30
CA ASP A 102 9.73 -3.78 19.18
C ASP A 102 10.08 -4.39 17.81
N ASN A 103 9.09 -4.96 17.12
CA ASN A 103 9.25 -5.57 15.79
C ASN A 103 8.88 -4.65 14.64
N SER A 104 8.99 -3.35 14.85
CA SER A 104 8.60 -2.36 13.86
C SER A 104 9.79 -1.83 13.08
N ILE A 105 9.51 -1.37 11.87
CA ILE A 105 10.44 -0.62 11.04
C ILE A 105 9.87 0.76 10.74
N GLN A 106 10.76 1.72 10.52
CA GLN A 106 10.39 3.02 9.97
C GLN A 106 10.79 3.07 8.50
N THR A 107 9.88 3.54 7.64
CA THR A 107 10.19 3.81 6.24
C THR A 107 10.07 5.29 5.95
N ILE A 108 10.97 5.80 5.11
CA ILE A 108 10.89 7.16 4.57
C ILE A 108 10.78 7.07 3.06
N GLY A 109 9.83 7.80 2.49
CA GLY A 109 9.58 7.87 1.06
C GLY A 109 9.27 9.28 0.58
N TYR A 110 9.10 9.43 -0.73
CA TYR A 110 8.66 10.69 -1.33
C TYR A 110 7.17 10.90 -1.13
N MET A 111 6.77 12.13 -0.86
CA MET A 111 5.35 12.49 -0.66
C MET A 111 4.49 12.13 -1.89
N THR A 112 5.07 12.09 -3.08
CA THR A 112 4.41 11.64 -4.32
C THR A 112 3.95 10.18 -4.27
N ASP A 113 4.63 9.35 -3.49
CA ASP A 113 4.31 7.93 -3.34
C ASP A 113 3.37 7.65 -2.16
N LEU A 114 3.09 8.65 -1.34
CA LEU A 114 2.22 8.50 -0.19
C LEU A 114 0.84 7.92 -0.52
N PRO A 115 0.13 8.31 -1.60
CA PRO A 115 -1.16 7.72 -1.95
C PRO A 115 -1.09 6.20 -2.19
N LYS A 116 0.03 5.70 -2.72
CA LYS A 116 0.27 4.26 -2.91
C LYS A 116 0.42 3.56 -1.56
N ILE A 117 1.23 4.12 -0.68
CA ILE A 117 1.43 3.61 0.69
C ILE A 117 0.13 3.56 1.48
N LEU A 118 -0.70 4.61 1.37
CA LEU A 118 -1.98 4.67 2.11
C LEU A 118 -2.98 3.60 1.65
N ARG A 119 -2.92 3.19 0.39
CA ARG A 119 -3.78 2.14 -0.19
C ARG A 119 -3.24 0.74 0.07
N ALA A 120 -1.94 0.60 0.32
CA ALA A 120 -1.31 -0.70 0.53
C ALA A 120 -1.79 -1.33 1.84
N LYS A 121 -2.05 -2.64 1.79
CA LYS A 121 -2.37 -3.46 2.95
C LYS A 121 -1.09 -3.90 3.67
N GLU A 122 -0.09 -4.30 2.89
CA GLU A 122 1.17 -4.83 3.39
C GLU A 122 2.36 -4.25 2.62
N LEU A 123 3.51 -4.25 3.29
CA LEU A 123 4.81 -3.94 2.73
C LEU A 123 5.68 -5.19 2.82
N ILE A 124 6.23 -5.63 1.71
CA ILE A 124 7.20 -6.71 1.65
C ILE A 124 8.59 -6.10 1.48
N VAL A 125 9.48 -6.44 2.37
CA VAL A 125 10.89 -6.03 2.30
C VAL A 125 11.76 -7.27 2.13
N HIS A 126 12.51 -7.32 1.03
CA HIS A 126 13.46 -8.39 0.78
C HIS A 126 14.76 -8.10 1.51
N LYS A 127 15.09 -8.94 2.48
CA LYS A 127 16.39 -8.86 3.14
C LYS A 127 17.39 -9.67 2.30
N ASN A 128 18.44 -9.02 1.81
CA ASN A 128 19.52 -9.66 1.02
C ASN A 128 20.36 -10.69 1.81
N ILE A 129 19.86 -11.19 2.93
CA ILE A 129 20.53 -12.20 3.75
C ILE A 129 19.92 -13.55 3.38
N LYS A 130 20.74 -14.49 2.96
CA LYS A 130 20.37 -15.80 2.41
C LYS A 130 19.37 -16.63 3.25
N ASP A 131 19.21 -16.33 4.54
CA ASP A 131 18.41 -17.11 5.49
C ASP A 131 17.09 -16.41 5.92
N TYR A 132 16.90 -15.17 5.54
CA TYR A 132 15.70 -14.41 5.88
C TYR A 132 14.92 -14.07 4.61
N GLY A 133 13.98 -14.89 4.26
CA GLY A 133 13.10 -14.67 3.12
C GLY A 133 12.39 -13.29 3.13
N GLU A 134 11.26 -13.22 2.52
CA GLU A 134 10.41 -12.03 2.51
C GLU A 134 9.93 -11.71 3.91
N LEU A 135 10.14 -10.47 4.34
CA LEU A 135 9.57 -9.95 5.57
C LEU A 135 8.34 -9.11 5.23
N ARG A 136 7.21 -9.48 5.80
CA ARG A 136 5.93 -8.80 5.61
C ARG A 136 5.62 -7.92 6.81
N PHE A 137 5.12 -6.73 6.51
CA PHE A 137 4.80 -5.71 7.50
C PHE A 137 3.43 -5.11 7.20
N GLN A 138 2.69 -4.77 8.25
CA GLN A 138 1.47 -3.98 8.15
C GLN A 138 1.72 -2.57 8.68
N ARG A 139 1.04 -1.59 8.09
CA ARG A 139 1.19 -0.20 8.50
C ARG A 139 0.59 0.01 9.88
N THR A 140 1.37 0.64 10.75
CA THR A 140 0.97 0.99 12.11
C THR A 140 0.90 2.50 12.26
N GLY A 141 -0.29 3.01 12.54
CA GLY A 141 -0.50 4.43 12.78
C GLY A 141 -0.54 5.30 11.53
N GLU A 142 -0.43 6.60 11.75
CA GLU A 142 -0.46 7.62 10.71
C GLU A 142 0.94 7.90 10.15
N HIS A 143 0.97 8.42 8.93
CA HIS A 143 2.18 8.96 8.35
C HIS A 143 2.43 10.38 8.87
N PHE A 144 3.67 10.82 8.82
CA PHE A 144 4.02 12.19 9.18
C PHE A 144 5.05 12.77 8.20
N PRO A 145 4.98 14.10 7.95
CA PRO A 145 5.93 14.75 7.07
C PRO A 145 7.31 14.79 7.71
N VAL A 146 8.34 14.62 6.89
CA VAL A 146 9.75 14.69 7.29
C VAL A 146 10.48 15.70 6.41
N GLY A 147 11.31 16.51 7.03
CA GLY A 147 12.14 17.48 6.32
C GLY A 147 11.94 18.92 6.77
N LEU A 148 12.73 19.85 6.21
CA LEU A 148 12.68 21.27 6.50
C LEU A 148 11.60 21.93 5.66
N GLN A 149 10.56 22.47 6.30
CA GLN A 149 9.56 23.42 5.78
C GLN A 149 8.77 23.02 4.51
N GLN A 150 9.18 21.98 3.77
CA GLN A 150 8.46 21.46 2.60
C GLN A 150 8.13 20.00 2.85
N GLU A 151 6.87 19.65 2.67
CA GLU A 151 6.37 18.28 2.79
C GLU A 151 6.78 17.46 1.57
N ARG A 152 8.10 17.27 1.38
CA ARG A 152 8.64 16.51 0.26
C ARG A 152 8.78 15.02 0.56
N TYR A 153 8.98 14.71 1.83
CA TYR A 153 9.17 13.35 2.31
C TYR A 153 8.16 13.04 3.39
N PHE A 154 7.81 11.77 3.50
CA PHE A 154 7.00 11.25 4.60
C PHE A 154 7.72 10.10 5.29
N ALA A 155 7.35 9.83 6.53
CA ALA A 155 7.72 8.63 7.25
C ALA A 155 6.49 7.87 7.71
N CYS A 156 6.58 6.55 7.70
CA CYS A 156 5.56 5.64 8.21
C CYS A 156 6.21 4.58 9.10
N PHE A 157 5.43 4.09 10.06
CA PHE A 157 5.79 2.92 10.85
C PHE A 157 5.05 1.69 10.36
N TRP A 158 5.75 0.57 10.43
CA TRP A 158 5.26 -0.72 9.99
C TRP A 158 5.61 -1.77 11.04
N GLU A 159 4.68 -2.61 11.38
CA GLU A 159 4.84 -3.72 12.31
C GLU A 159 4.91 -5.04 11.55
N ARG A 160 5.80 -5.93 11.98
CA ARG A 160 5.96 -7.24 11.37
C ARG A 160 4.73 -8.10 11.63
N VAL A 161 4.24 -8.75 10.58
CA VAL A 161 3.10 -9.70 10.61
C VAL A 161 3.58 -11.11 10.86
#